data_4fd8123f678eb83ede178f51d05452bf
#
_entry.id   4fd8123f678eb83ede178f51d05452bf
#
_cell.length_a   1.000
_cell.length_b   1.000
_cell.length_c   1.000
_cell.angle_alpha   90.00
_cell.angle_beta   90.00
_cell.angle_gamma   90.00
#
_symmetry.space_group_name_H-M   'P 1'
#
loop_
_entity.id
_entity.type
_entity.pdbx_description
1 polymer ?
#
loop_
_entity_poly.entity_id
_entity_poly.type
_entity_poly.pdbx_seq_one_letter_code
_entity_poly.pdbx_strand_id
1 'polypeptide(L)'
;MPDCDGPVCIDLVDASTFEMYLKNMRKYMADGLKEADLVIFNRCDENSRKSPWRRAVKGLNSGTRIFFENLDGTTDDGVADEDLPYDVKADPVTIADEDFGTFYLDALEHPDRYDGKRIHARGRAFRMEDMPKNCYVFGRHVMTCCAEDIGGIGFLCQFKNEPPRTNDWIFLDAKVEKSFSPLHNTDAIILIEEKVSPATAPQEELVYFN
;
A
#
# COMPACT_ATOMS: atom_id res chain seq x y z
N MET A 1 -24.32 3.98 -28.18
CA MET A 1 -23.87 2.82 -27.40
C MET A 1 -22.76 3.35 -26.56
N PRO A 2 -22.70 3.13 -25.25
CA PRO A 2 -21.51 3.45 -24.48
C PRO A 2 -20.36 2.58 -25.01
N ASP A 3 -19.23 3.21 -25.33
CA ASP A 3 -18.01 2.50 -25.67
C ASP A 3 -17.63 1.62 -24.49
N CYS A 4 -17.70 0.30 -24.68
CA CYS A 4 -17.12 -0.64 -23.72
C CYS A 4 -15.61 -0.65 -23.96
N ASP A 5 -14.87 -0.03 -23.09
CA ASP A 5 -13.40 -0.03 -23.10
C ASP A 5 -12.86 -1.42 -22.71
N GLY A 6 -12.94 -2.38 -23.62
CA GLY A 6 -12.34 -3.71 -23.47
C GLY A 6 -13.09 -4.69 -22.55
N PRO A 7 -12.60 -5.94 -22.46
CA PRO A 7 -13.13 -6.94 -21.54
C PRO A 7 -12.76 -6.59 -20.10
N VAL A 8 -13.73 -6.68 -19.17
CA VAL A 8 -13.50 -6.53 -17.72
C VAL A 8 -13.17 -7.91 -17.14
N CYS A 9 -12.02 -8.02 -16.45
CA CYS A 9 -11.61 -9.24 -15.75
C CYS A 9 -12.19 -9.24 -14.33
N ILE A 10 -12.99 -10.26 -14.00
CA ILE A 10 -13.61 -10.41 -12.68
C ILE A 10 -13.16 -11.73 -12.08
N ASP A 11 -12.52 -11.66 -10.91
CA ASP A 11 -12.18 -12.83 -10.11
C ASP A 11 -13.19 -13.03 -8.99
N LEU A 12 -13.72 -14.26 -8.91
CA LEU A 12 -14.60 -14.68 -7.84
C LEU A 12 -13.82 -15.60 -6.87
N VAL A 13 -13.69 -15.15 -5.64
CA VAL A 13 -12.87 -15.80 -4.61
C VAL A 13 -13.76 -16.33 -3.50
N ASP A 14 -13.65 -17.63 -3.19
CA ASP A 14 -14.34 -18.23 -2.05
C ASP A 14 -13.60 -17.88 -0.76
N ALA A 15 -14.24 -17.07 0.09
CA ALA A 15 -13.70 -16.60 1.36
C ALA A 15 -13.27 -17.75 2.29
N SER A 16 -14.01 -18.88 2.27
CA SER A 16 -13.72 -20.02 3.13
C SER A 16 -12.41 -20.74 2.82
N THR A 17 -11.86 -20.55 1.62
CA THR A 17 -10.65 -21.25 1.13
C THR A 17 -9.50 -20.31 0.83
N PHE A 18 -9.74 -19.02 0.78
CA PHE A 18 -8.76 -18.03 0.33
C PHE A 18 -7.44 -18.08 1.11
N GLU A 19 -7.48 -18.08 2.44
CA GLU A 19 -6.26 -18.15 3.25
C GLU A 19 -5.43 -19.40 3.01
N MET A 20 -6.11 -20.54 2.81
CA MET A 20 -5.44 -21.78 2.49
C MET A 20 -4.72 -21.71 1.14
N TYR A 21 -5.36 -21.16 0.12
CA TYR A 21 -4.75 -20.97 -1.19
C TYR A 21 -3.63 -19.91 -1.16
N LEU A 22 -3.85 -18.79 -0.48
CA LEU A 22 -2.85 -17.75 -0.34
C LEU A 22 -1.58 -18.27 0.36
N LYS A 23 -1.72 -19.15 1.35
CA LYS A 23 -0.62 -19.77 2.08
C LYS A 23 0.14 -20.83 1.25
N ASN A 24 -0.60 -21.70 0.54
CA ASN A 24 -0.02 -22.89 -0.08
C ASN A 24 0.21 -22.75 -1.59
N MET A 25 -0.51 -21.85 -2.26
CA MET A 25 -0.49 -21.66 -3.72
C MET A 25 -0.44 -20.17 -4.07
N ARG A 26 0.39 -19.41 -3.34
CA ARG A 26 0.42 -17.94 -3.42
C ARG A 26 0.62 -17.44 -4.85
N LYS A 27 1.58 -18.01 -5.59
CA LYS A 27 1.85 -17.61 -6.98
C LYS A 27 0.62 -17.80 -7.88
N TYR A 28 -0.06 -18.94 -7.77
CA TYR A 28 -1.27 -19.22 -8.56
C TYR A 28 -2.38 -18.19 -8.29
N MET A 29 -2.61 -17.86 -7.02
CA MET A 29 -3.58 -16.85 -6.63
C MET A 29 -3.16 -15.45 -7.11
N ALA A 30 -1.88 -15.12 -6.96
CA ALA A 30 -1.35 -13.83 -7.37
C ALA A 30 -1.48 -13.58 -8.87
N ASP A 31 -1.23 -14.60 -9.70
CA ASP A 31 -1.30 -14.48 -11.16
C ASP A 31 -2.71 -14.10 -11.64
N GLY A 32 -3.77 -14.65 -11.04
CA GLY A 32 -5.16 -14.25 -11.33
C GLY A 32 -5.47 -12.85 -10.82
N LEU A 33 -5.20 -12.60 -9.54
CA LEU A 33 -5.55 -11.34 -8.88
C LEU A 33 -4.83 -10.12 -9.45
N LYS A 34 -3.62 -10.28 -10.01
CA LYS A 34 -2.87 -9.19 -10.67
C LYS A 34 -3.59 -8.59 -11.87
N GLU A 35 -4.33 -9.40 -12.61
CA GLU A 35 -5.00 -8.99 -13.85
C GLU A 35 -6.47 -8.62 -13.62
N ALA A 36 -6.99 -8.77 -12.40
CA ALA A 36 -8.39 -8.53 -12.10
C ALA A 36 -8.73 -7.04 -11.98
N ASP A 37 -9.74 -6.58 -12.73
CA ASP A 37 -10.34 -5.25 -12.55
C ASP A 37 -11.27 -5.21 -11.34
N LEU A 38 -11.85 -6.38 -10.99
CA LEU A 38 -12.77 -6.57 -9.89
C LEU A 38 -12.52 -7.91 -9.22
N VAL A 39 -12.38 -7.91 -7.90
CA VAL A 39 -12.34 -9.12 -7.08
C VAL A 39 -13.58 -9.16 -6.18
N ILE A 40 -14.31 -10.26 -6.20
CA ILE A 40 -15.46 -10.48 -5.34
C ILE A 40 -15.15 -11.66 -4.42
N PHE A 41 -15.05 -11.38 -3.13
CA PHE A 41 -15.02 -12.44 -2.11
C PHE A 41 -16.46 -12.82 -1.79
N ASN A 42 -16.86 -14.06 -2.07
CA ASN A 42 -18.17 -14.55 -1.70
C ASN A 42 -18.13 -15.42 -0.44
N ARG A 43 -19.29 -15.70 0.14
CA ARG A 43 -19.46 -16.54 1.34
C ARG A 43 -18.70 -16.01 2.56
N CYS A 44 -18.59 -14.70 2.69
CA CYS A 44 -18.00 -14.10 3.86
C CYS A 44 -18.89 -14.29 5.08
N ASP A 45 -18.30 -14.71 6.18
CA ASP A 45 -18.93 -14.86 7.50
C ASP A 45 -18.34 -13.86 8.52
N GLU A 46 -18.76 -13.96 9.76
CA GLU A 46 -18.25 -13.11 10.85
C GLU A 46 -16.77 -13.31 11.18
N ASN A 47 -16.18 -14.46 10.76
CA ASN A 47 -14.77 -14.78 10.96
C ASN A 47 -13.91 -14.36 9.77
N SER A 48 -14.51 -13.86 8.71
CA SER A 48 -13.82 -13.47 7.49
C SER A 48 -12.93 -12.26 7.73
N ARG A 49 -11.63 -12.42 7.47
CA ARG A 49 -10.59 -11.37 7.70
C ARG A 49 -10.52 -10.42 6.53
N LYS A 50 -11.56 -9.62 6.31
CA LYS A 50 -11.74 -8.79 5.12
C LYS A 50 -10.60 -7.78 4.92
N SER A 51 -10.22 -7.03 5.96
CA SER A 51 -9.17 -6.00 5.83
C SER A 51 -7.79 -6.57 5.47
N PRO A 52 -7.26 -7.64 6.11
CA PRO A 52 -6.05 -8.31 5.64
C PRO A 52 -6.16 -8.85 4.21
N TRP A 53 -7.28 -9.46 3.85
CA TRP A 53 -7.47 -9.98 2.49
C TRP A 53 -7.50 -8.86 1.44
N ARG A 54 -8.18 -7.76 1.77
CA ARG A 54 -8.16 -6.55 0.94
C ARG A 54 -6.73 -6.05 0.73
N ARG A 55 -5.94 -5.91 1.81
CA ARG A 55 -4.54 -5.49 1.70
C ARG A 55 -3.71 -6.43 0.83
N ALA A 56 -3.87 -7.75 1.00
CA ALA A 56 -3.16 -8.73 0.19
C ALA A 56 -3.47 -8.59 -1.30
N VAL A 57 -4.73 -8.38 -1.68
CA VAL A 57 -5.15 -8.17 -3.08
C VAL A 57 -4.65 -6.83 -3.59
N LYS A 58 -4.82 -5.75 -2.82
CA LYS A 58 -4.35 -4.39 -3.20
C LYS A 58 -2.83 -4.32 -3.35
N GLY A 59 -2.10 -5.10 -2.57
CA GLY A 59 -0.65 -5.23 -2.72
C GLY A 59 -0.23 -5.89 -4.04
N LEU A 60 -1.08 -6.72 -4.63
CA LEU A 60 -0.87 -7.33 -5.95
C LEU A 60 -1.30 -6.41 -7.09
N ASN A 61 -2.45 -5.76 -6.94
CA ASN A 61 -3.02 -4.83 -7.91
C ASN A 61 -3.78 -3.71 -7.18
N SER A 62 -3.15 -2.56 -7.01
CA SER A 62 -3.73 -1.41 -6.31
C SER A 62 -4.95 -0.82 -7.03
N GLY A 63 -5.07 -1.02 -8.35
CA GLY A 63 -6.17 -0.52 -9.17
C GLY A 63 -7.45 -1.36 -9.08
N THR A 64 -7.37 -2.62 -8.62
CA THR A 64 -8.54 -3.51 -8.59
C THR A 64 -9.60 -3.02 -7.60
N ARG A 65 -10.86 -3.17 -7.96
CA ARG A 65 -11.97 -2.98 -7.03
C ARG A 65 -12.24 -4.28 -6.26
N ILE A 66 -12.62 -4.17 -4.99
CA ILE A 66 -12.83 -5.34 -4.12
C ILE A 66 -14.19 -5.20 -3.44
N PHE A 67 -14.96 -6.28 -3.46
CA PHE A 67 -16.22 -6.40 -2.73
C PHE A 67 -16.28 -7.72 -1.98
N PHE A 68 -16.94 -7.68 -0.83
CA PHE A 68 -17.20 -8.84 0.02
C PHE A 68 -18.70 -9.08 0.06
N GLU A 69 -19.13 -10.27 -0.36
CA GLU A 69 -20.51 -10.73 -0.26
C GLU A 69 -20.66 -11.61 0.98
N ASN A 70 -21.48 -11.18 1.91
CA ASN A 70 -21.75 -11.86 3.15
C ASN A 70 -22.78 -12.99 2.95
N LEU A 71 -22.80 -13.94 3.89
CA LEU A 71 -23.78 -15.06 3.86
C LEU A 71 -25.24 -14.60 3.91
N ASP A 72 -25.51 -13.41 4.43
CA ASP A 72 -26.86 -12.81 4.46
C ASP A 72 -27.23 -12.06 3.16
N GLY A 73 -26.34 -12.05 2.17
CA GLY A 73 -26.52 -11.39 0.88
C GLY A 73 -26.19 -9.89 0.89
N THR A 74 -25.73 -9.33 2.00
CA THR A 74 -25.22 -7.96 2.03
C THR A 74 -23.82 -7.91 1.43
N THR A 75 -23.41 -6.72 0.95
CA THR A 75 -22.09 -6.49 0.39
C THR A 75 -21.42 -5.30 1.07
N ASP A 76 -20.11 -5.39 1.24
CA ASP A 76 -19.26 -4.29 1.72
C ASP A 76 -17.89 -4.31 1.01
N ASP A 77 -17.08 -3.28 1.21
CA ASP A 77 -15.75 -3.15 0.60
C ASP A 77 -14.60 -3.61 1.51
N GLY A 78 -14.92 -4.10 2.71
CA GLY A 78 -13.93 -4.57 3.69
C GLY A 78 -13.07 -3.47 4.29
N VAL A 79 -13.47 -2.21 4.16
CA VAL A 79 -12.77 -1.07 4.78
C VAL A 79 -13.34 -0.86 6.19
N ALA A 80 -12.48 -1.02 7.19
CA ALA A 80 -12.79 -0.64 8.56
C ALA A 80 -11.72 0.35 9.05
N ASP A 81 -12.14 1.55 9.44
CA ASP A 81 -11.23 2.59 9.96
C ASP A 81 -10.49 2.16 11.24
N GLU A 82 -11.00 1.13 11.93
CA GLU A 82 -10.46 0.65 13.20
C GLU A 82 -9.33 -0.38 13.04
N ASP A 83 -9.02 -0.82 11.81
CA ASP A 83 -8.06 -1.89 11.55
C ASP A 83 -6.64 -1.43 11.24
N LEU A 84 -6.33 -0.15 11.46
CA LEU A 84 -4.95 0.33 11.31
C LEU A 84 -4.13 -0.07 12.54
N PRO A 85 -2.92 -0.67 12.34
CA PRO A 85 -2.07 -1.13 13.43
C PRO A 85 -1.36 0.01 14.18
N TYR A 86 -1.56 1.26 13.76
CA TYR A 86 -0.99 2.46 14.35
C TYR A 86 -2.06 3.52 14.60
N ASP A 87 -1.79 4.42 15.54
CA ASP A 87 -2.70 5.54 15.84
C ASP A 87 -2.58 6.65 14.80
N VAL A 88 -3.52 6.66 13.85
CA VAL A 88 -3.59 7.68 12.80
C VAL A 88 -3.94 9.07 13.35
N LYS A 89 -4.43 9.19 14.59
CA LYS A 89 -4.75 10.48 15.24
C LYS A 89 -3.56 11.08 15.99
N ALA A 90 -2.49 10.28 16.17
CA ALA A 90 -1.25 10.78 16.77
C ALA A 90 -0.57 11.85 15.89
N ASP A 91 0.27 12.67 16.48
CA ASP A 91 1.10 13.65 15.77
C ASP A 91 2.49 13.72 16.44
N PRO A 92 3.53 13.17 15.80
CA PRO A 92 3.51 12.46 14.50
C PRO A 92 2.82 11.09 14.56
N VAL A 93 2.24 10.67 13.44
CA VAL A 93 1.82 9.28 13.23
C VAL A 93 3.10 8.44 13.11
N THR A 94 3.33 7.55 14.05
CA THR A 94 4.52 6.67 14.04
C THR A 94 4.19 5.35 13.35
N ILE A 95 4.95 5.05 12.30
CA ILE A 95 4.79 3.84 11.49
C ILE A 95 5.91 2.87 11.84
N ALA A 96 5.55 1.72 12.42
CA ALA A 96 6.50 0.65 12.68
C ALA A 96 6.95 -0.03 11.37
N ASP A 97 8.05 -0.79 11.43
CA ASP A 97 8.62 -1.41 10.22
C ASP A 97 7.66 -2.39 9.55
N GLU A 98 6.99 -3.20 10.34
CA GLU A 98 5.97 -4.16 9.92
C GLU A 98 4.72 -3.51 9.32
N ASP A 99 4.45 -2.26 9.69
CA ASP A 99 3.24 -1.53 9.29
C ASP A 99 3.43 -0.70 8.02
N PHE A 100 4.65 -0.61 7.49
CA PHE A 100 4.96 0.24 6.35
C PHE A 100 4.10 -0.10 5.12
N GLY A 101 3.85 -1.39 4.88
CA GLY A 101 2.99 -1.83 3.78
C GLY A 101 1.54 -1.41 3.95
N THR A 102 1.01 -1.54 5.16
CA THR A 102 -0.35 -1.08 5.52
C THR A 102 -0.46 0.43 5.36
N PHE A 103 0.51 1.19 5.88
CA PHE A 103 0.57 2.64 5.70
C PHE A 103 0.59 3.05 4.24
N TYR A 104 1.41 2.37 3.42
CA TYR A 104 1.51 2.68 1.99
C TYR A 104 0.16 2.52 1.28
N LEU A 105 -0.53 1.39 1.48
CA LEU A 105 -1.82 1.13 0.84
C LEU A 105 -2.91 2.07 1.36
N ASP A 106 -2.99 2.27 2.68
CA ASP A 106 -4.00 3.16 3.27
C ASP A 106 -3.82 4.61 2.81
N ALA A 107 -2.58 5.09 2.72
CA ALA A 107 -2.31 6.43 2.25
C ALA A 107 -2.58 6.65 0.75
N LEU A 108 -2.51 5.59 -0.07
CA LEU A 108 -2.92 5.64 -1.47
C LEU A 108 -4.45 5.68 -1.61
N GLU A 109 -5.17 4.90 -0.80
CA GLU A 109 -6.63 4.82 -0.86
C GLU A 109 -7.32 6.00 -0.15
N HIS A 110 -6.71 6.51 0.92
CA HIS A 110 -7.27 7.54 1.79
C HIS A 110 -6.29 8.72 2.03
N PRO A 111 -5.84 9.41 0.98
CA PRO A 111 -4.86 10.50 1.12
C PRO A 111 -5.34 11.61 2.06
N ASP A 112 -6.65 11.88 2.12
CA ASP A 112 -7.25 12.87 3.01
C ASP A 112 -7.04 12.55 4.51
N ARG A 113 -6.87 11.26 4.84
CA ARG A 113 -6.63 10.82 6.22
C ARG A 113 -5.31 11.34 6.77
N TYR A 114 -4.33 11.55 5.90
CA TYR A 114 -2.96 11.94 6.26
C TYR A 114 -2.65 13.39 5.93
N ASP A 115 -3.47 14.08 5.15
CA ASP A 115 -3.22 15.46 4.73
C ASP A 115 -3.02 16.39 5.94
N GLY A 116 -1.93 17.14 5.92
CA GLY A 116 -1.53 18.06 6.99
C GLY A 116 -0.89 17.41 8.21
N LYS A 117 -0.88 16.08 8.33
CA LYS A 117 -0.27 15.38 9.47
C LYS A 117 1.24 15.25 9.33
N ARG A 118 1.90 14.97 10.44
CA ARG A 118 3.31 14.57 10.46
C ARG A 118 3.40 13.05 10.62
N ILE A 119 4.39 12.47 9.98
CA ILE A 119 4.71 11.04 10.11
C ILE A 119 6.14 10.87 10.61
N HIS A 120 6.36 9.76 11.31
CA HIS A 120 7.68 9.24 11.65
C HIS A 120 7.80 7.80 11.18
N ALA A 121 8.75 7.52 10.29
CA ALA A 121 8.91 6.18 9.73
C ALA A 121 10.36 5.88 9.38
N ARG A 122 10.70 4.59 9.27
CA ARG A 122 11.98 4.12 8.74
C ARG A 122 11.81 3.57 7.33
N GLY A 123 12.70 4.01 6.42
CA GLY A 123 12.70 3.57 5.04
C GLY A 123 14.05 3.81 4.36
N ARG A 124 14.10 3.58 3.07
CA ARG A 124 15.25 3.91 2.21
C ARG A 124 14.97 5.12 1.36
N ALA A 125 16.00 5.87 1.05
CA ALA A 125 15.95 6.93 0.06
C ALA A 125 16.33 6.37 -1.32
N PHE A 126 15.51 6.62 -2.33
CA PHE A 126 15.80 6.23 -3.71
C PHE A 126 15.79 7.47 -4.62
N ARG A 127 16.83 7.63 -5.43
CA ARG A 127 16.87 8.67 -6.46
C ARG A 127 17.01 8.04 -7.83
N MET A 128 16.16 8.49 -8.76
CA MET A 128 16.18 8.12 -10.16
C MET A 128 16.49 9.37 -11.02
N GLU A 129 17.03 9.17 -12.21
CA GLU A 129 17.50 10.26 -13.09
C GLU A 129 16.36 11.20 -13.53
N ASP A 130 15.16 10.67 -13.72
CA ASP A 130 13.99 11.42 -14.22
C ASP A 130 13.16 12.09 -13.13
N MET A 131 13.64 12.10 -11.88
CA MET A 131 12.92 12.71 -10.76
C MET A 131 13.11 14.23 -10.68
N PRO A 132 12.14 14.97 -10.09
CA PRO A 132 12.36 16.39 -9.76
C PRO A 132 13.62 16.57 -8.92
N LYS A 133 14.39 17.62 -9.20
CA LYS A 133 15.72 17.82 -8.62
C LYS A 133 15.74 17.90 -7.09
N ASN A 134 14.65 18.36 -6.49
CA ASN A 134 14.46 18.53 -5.05
C ASN A 134 13.69 17.37 -4.39
N CYS A 135 13.63 16.20 -5.03
CA CYS A 135 12.88 15.06 -4.54
C CYS A 135 13.71 13.78 -4.51
N TYR A 136 13.32 12.87 -3.65
CA TYR A 136 13.67 11.45 -3.65
C TYR A 136 12.43 10.62 -3.32
N VAL A 137 12.44 9.32 -3.58
CA VAL A 137 11.40 8.41 -3.07
C VAL A 137 11.83 7.92 -1.70
N PHE A 138 11.00 8.15 -0.69
CA PHE A 138 11.11 7.51 0.60
C PHE A 138 10.27 6.23 0.58
N GLY A 139 10.92 5.07 0.70
CA GLY A 139 10.22 3.82 0.48
C GLY A 139 10.94 2.58 0.97
N ARG A 140 10.42 1.42 0.60
CA ARG A 140 10.99 0.11 0.93
C ARG A 140 10.80 -0.85 -0.25
N HIS A 141 11.59 -1.92 -0.26
CA HIS A 141 11.33 -3.04 -1.15
C HIS A 141 10.18 -3.90 -0.60
N VAL A 142 9.33 -4.37 -1.49
CA VAL A 142 8.19 -5.23 -1.19
C VAL A 142 8.29 -6.53 -1.97
N MET A 143 7.96 -7.63 -1.33
CA MET A 143 7.75 -8.90 -2.00
C MET A 143 6.26 -9.23 -2.02
N THR A 144 5.67 -9.30 -3.21
CA THR A 144 4.22 -9.53 -3.36
C THR A 144 3.88 -11.02 -3.39
N CYS A 145 4.55 -11.82 -4.20
CA CYS A 145 4.25 -13.25 -4.29
C CYS A 145 5.48 -14.17 -4.12
N CYS A 146 6.64 -13.80 -4.66
CA CYS A 146 7.86 -14.61 -4.59
C CYS A 146 9.12 -13.73 -4.76
N ALA A 147 10.30 -14.34 -4.60
CA ALA A 147 11.56 -13.61 -4.68
C ALA A 147 11.86 -12.99 -6.08
N GLU A 148 11.21 -13.48 -7.13
CA GLU A 148 11.31 -12.91 -8.48
C GLU A 148 10.45 -11.66 -8.66
N ASP A 149 9.56 -11.37 -7.70
CA ASP A 149 8.58 -10.29 -7.75
C ASP A 149 8.86 -9.27 -6.62
N ILE A 150 10.11 -8.86 -6.52
CA ILE A 150 10.52 -7.80 -5.60
C ILE A 150 10.45 -6.47 -6.32
N GLY A 151 9.55 -5.61 -5.86
CA GLY A 151 9.37 -4.24 -6.33
C GLY A 151 9.77 -3.20 -5.29
N GLY A 152 9.55 -1.93 -5.63
CA GLY A 152 9.68 -0.80 -4.70
C GLY A 152 8.33 -0.17 -4.44
N ILE A 153 8.07 0.18 -3.19
CA ILE A 153 6.93 1.02 -2.78
C ILE A 153 7.45 2.24 -2.04
N GLY A 154 6.76 3.37 -2.17
CA GLY A 154 7.16 4.58 -1.46
C GLY A 154 6.45 5.82 -1.95
N PHE A 155 6.78 6.93 -1.33
CA PHE A 155 6.21 8.24 -1.60
C PHE A 155 7.28 9.22 -2.06
N LEU A 156 6.89 10.13 -2.92
CA LEU A 156 7.74 11.25 -3.29
C LEU A 156 7.98 12.12 -2.05
N CYS A 157 9.25 12.36 -1.72
CA CYS A 157 9.66 13.20 -0.60
C CYS A 157 10.42 14.40 -1.11
N GLN A 158 9.96 15.60 -0.80
CA GLN A 158 10.66 16.85 -1.09
C GLN A 158 11.60 17.18 0.05
N PHE A 159 12.87 17.45 -0.29
CA PHE A 159 13.89 17.88 0.67
C PHE A 159 14.24 19.36 0.48
N LYS A 160 14.76 19.99 1.54
CA LYS A 160 15.11 21.44 1.53
C LYS A 160 16.60 21.71 1.31
N ASN A 161 17.44 20.83 1.79
CA ASN A 161 18.91 21.06 1.80
C ASN A 161 19.60 20.04 0.89
N GLU A 162 20.14 18.97 1.48
CA GLU A 162 20.83 17.90 0.77
C GLU A 162 20.03 16.59 0.90
N PRO A 163 19.86 15.84 -0.19
CA PRO A 163 19.15 14.57 -0.13
C PRO A 163 20.01 13.51 0.58
N PRO A 164 19.38 12.53 1.22
CA PRO A 164 20.07 11.32 1.65
C PRO A 164 20.76 10.63 0.45
N ARG A 165 21.79 9.83 0.72
CA ARG A 165 22.39 9.00 -0.33
C ARG A 165 21.40 7.93 -0.77
N THR A 166 21.40 7.62 -2.06
CA THR A 166 20.56 6.54 -2.61
C THR A 166 20.88 5.22 -1.92
N ASN A 167 19.85 4.50 -1.53
CA ASN A 167 19.84 3.24 -0.79
C ASN A 167 20.19 3.33 0.71
N ASP A 168 20.50 4.50 1.25
CA ASP A 168 20.70 4.63 2.69
C ASP A 168 19.39 4.39 3.45
N TRP A 169 19.49 3.68 4.57
CA TRP A 169 18.42 3.59 5.56
C TRP A 169 18.37 4.87 6.39
N ILE A 170 17.18 5.43 6.50
CA ILE A 170 16.92 6.66 7.22
C ILE A 170 15.66 6.55 8.09
N PHE A 171 15.64 7.29 9.19
CA PHE A 171 14.42 7.73 9.84
C PHE A 171 14.02 9.06 9.24
N LEU A 172 12.78 9.17 8.83
CA LEU A 172 12.19 10.37 8.25
C LEU A 172 11.08 10.90 9.16
N ASP A 173 11.21 12.17 9.56
CA ASP A 173 10.11 12.97 10.06
C ASP A 173 9.66 13.89 8.91
N ALA A 174 8.42 13.79 8.51
CA ALA A 174 7.89 14.54 7.39
C ALA A 174 6.44 15.00 7.62
N LYS A 175 6.12 16.18 7.08
CA LYS A 175 4.74 16.61 6.92
C LYS A 175 4.16 15.96 5.67
N VAL A 176 2.95 15.48 5.76
CA VAL A 176 2.21 14.93 4.62
C VAL A 176 1.40 16.05 3.97
N GLU A 177 1.44 16.14 2.65
CA GLU A 177 0.60 17.02 1.85
C GLU A 177 -0.08 16.24 0.74
N LYS A 178 -1.39 16.42 0.60
CA LYS A 178 -2.14 15.85 -0.51
C LYS A 178 -1.86 16.64 -1.79
N SER A 179 -1.59 15.94 -2.89
CA SER A 179 -1.33 16.54 -4.19
C SER A 179 -1.87 15.66 -5.30
N PHE A 180 -2.30 16.26 -6.40
CA PHE A 180 -2.69 15.50 -7.58
C PHE A 180 -1.45 14.85 -8.21
N SER A 181 -1.52 13.53 -8.43
CA SER A 181 -0.51 12.74 -9.12
C SER A 181 -0.88 12.55 -10.59
N PRO A 182 -0.19 13.19 -11.54
CA PRO A 182 -0.45 12.96 -12.97
C PRO A 182 -0.17 11.51 -13.40
N LEU A 183 0.75 10.82 -12.70
CA LEU A 183 1.12 9.43 -13.00
C LEU A 183 -0.05 8.47 -12.75
N HIS A 184 -0.80 8.70 -11.68
CA HIS A 184 -1.92 7.84 -11.27
C HIS A 184 -3.29 8.45 -11.62
N ASN A 185 -3.31 9.69 -12.14
CA ASN A 185 -4.52 10.46 -12.43
C ASN A 185 -5.50 10.51 -11.23
N THR A 186 -4.95 10.63 -10.03
CA THR A 186 -5.69 10.68 -8.76
C THR A 186 -4.92 11.50 -7.73
N ASP A 187 -5.59 11.85 -6.63
CA ASP A 187 -4.92 12.43 -5.48
C ASP A 187 -3.98 11.42 -4.83
N ALA A 188 -2.80 11.87 -4.44
CA ALA A 188 -1.78 11.10 -3.76
C ALA A 188 -1.15 11.95 -2.66
N ILE A 189 -0.38 11.34 -1.77
CA ILE A 189 0.38 12.09 -0.78
C ILE A 189 1.81 12.35 -1.26
N ILE A 190 2.34 13.50 -0.87
CA ILE A 190 3.74 13.89 -0.98
C ILE A 190 4.25 14.14 0.43
N LEU A 191 5.47 13.72 0.71
CA LEU A 191 6.14 13.95 1.98
C LEU A 191 7.01 15.20 1.87
N ILE A 192 6.88 16.10 2.83
CA ILE A 192 7.75 17.28 2.94
C ILE A 192 8.71 17.01 4.10
N GLU A 193 9.98 16.80 3.77
CA GLU A 193 11.01 16.50 4.74
C GLU A 193 11.13 17.58 5.80
N GLU A 194 10.98 17.22 7.07
CA GLU A 194 11.26 18.08 8.22
C GLU A 194 12.61 17.72 8.86
N LYS A 195 12.87 16.41 9.01
CA LYS A 195 14.11 15.91 9.59
C LYS A 195 14.44 14.52 9.05
N VAL A 196 15.72 14.31 8.77
CA VAL A 196 16.28 13.00 8.41
C VAL A 196 17.40 12.66 9.38
N SER A 197 17.46 11.40 9.78
CA SER A 197 18.59 10.86 10.52
C SER A 197 18.99 9.49 9.98
N PRO A 198 20.28 9.13 10.02
CA PRO A 198 20.73 7.80 9.62
C PRO A 198 20.06 6.70 10.44
N ALA A 199 19.70 5.61 9.79
CA ALA A 199 19.16 4.42 10.41
C ALA A 199 19.97 3.18 10.00
N THR A 200 19.88 2.13 10.80
CA THR A 200 20.31 0.78 10.41
C THR A 200 19.15 0.07 9.73
N ALA A 201 19.46 -0.93 8.91
CA ALA A 201 18.44 -1.81 8.35
C ALA A 201 17.58 -2.42 9.47
N PRO A 202 16.26 -2.54 9.29
CA PRO A 202 15.41 -3.30 10.18
C PRO A 202 15.75 -4.79 10.09
N GLN A 203 15.25 -5.58 11.04
CA GLN A 203 15.45 -7.03 11.02
C GLN A 203 14.84 -7.66 9.76
N GLU A 204 13.64 -7.18 9.36
CA GLU A 204 12.99 -7.56 8.12
C GLU A 204 13.05 -6.37 7.14
N GLU A 205 13.89 -6.49 6.12
CA GLU A 205 14.08 -5.42 5.14
C GLU A 205 12.94 -5.33 4.12
N LEU A 206 12.34 -6.48 3.81
CA LEU A 206 11.23 -6.56 2.86
C LEU A 206 9.90 -6.26 3.55
N VAL A 207 9.03 -5.63 2.82
CA VAL A 207 7.63 -5.41 3.19
C VAL A 207 6.80 -6.53 2.59
N TYR A 208 5.76 -6.93 3.31
CA TYR A 208 4.75 -7.88 2.86
C TYR A 208 3.36 -7.26 3.08
N PHE A 209 2.45 -7.52 2.17
CA PHE A 209 1.04 -7.17 2.35
C PHE A 209 0.31 -8.37 2.96
N ASN A 210 0.15 -8.36 4.29
CA ASN A 210 -0.48 -9.43 5.06
C ASN A 210 -1.80 -8.97 5.67
#